data_d9264ab50647881c0567ee9da3784d1e
#
_entry.id   d9264ab50647881c0567ee9da3784d1e
#
_cell.length_a   1.000
_cell.length_b   1.000
_cell.length_c   1.000
_cell.angle_alpha   90.00
_cell.angle_beta   90.00
_cell.angle_gamma   90.00
#
_symmetry.space_group_name_H-M   'P 1'
#
loop_
_entity.id
_entity.type
_entity.pdbx_description
1 polymer ?
#
loop_
_entity_poly.entity_id
_entity_poly.type
_entity_poly.pdbx_seq_one_letter_code
_entity_poly.pdbx_strand_id
1 'polypeptide(L)'
;HALEDQEARKMSEQLRKVAEKGLQLDMIQTYFSSISWVAFQIFQVFCLAFTAYIAWKGIIGVGDITLYQTYFSSIVAQIASIVTLLPIIAKGLESVESIGDVLCANDIEDNLRKKKIVDLKGGITFQDVSFTYKGDEKPVLSHVNFKIQPGETVAFAGGSGSGKTTILNLAIGFLKADSGQVLVDGNDLMELDLHSYRKQIAVVPQQSILFTGTLRENITYGSESISEEQLWNVIRAANLEEVVQKLPDGLDTMITEHGENLSGGQRQRISIARAFLRNPKILILDEA
;
A
#
# COMPACT_ATOMS: atom_id res chain seq x y z
N HIS A 1 28.22 6.25 -8.44
CA HIS A 1 28.78 4.96 -8.02
C HIS A 1 29.89 5.01 -6.93
N ALA A 2 29.99 6.08 -6.14
CA ALA A 2 30.92 6.15 -5.00
C ALA A 2 30.15 6.24 -3.67
N LEU A 3 28.86 5.97 -3.66
CA LEU A 3 27.95 6.09 -2.49
C LEU A 3 27.64 4.73 -1.84
N GLU A 4 28.03 3.62 -2.47
CA GLU A 4 27.74 2.26 -1.96
C GLU A 4 28.28 2.05 -0.55
N ASP A 5 29.53 2.46 -0.32
CA ASP A 5 30.15 2.38 1.02
C ASP A 5 29.48 3.30 2.04
N GLN A 6 28.99 4.46 1.60
CA GLN A 6 28.29 5.42 2.47
C GLN A 6 26.90 4.92 2.83
N GLU A 7 26.16 4.37 1.89
CA GLU A 7 24.85 3.78 2.11
C GLU A 7 24.96 2.49 2.95
N ALA A 8 25.95 1.64 2.68
CA ALA A 8 26.23 0.46 3.51
C ALA A 8 26.54 0.85 4.96
N ARG A 9 27.31 1.91 5.19
CA ARG A 9 27.58 2.44 6.56
C ARG A 9 26.32 2.97 7.22
N LYS A 10 25.47 3.75 6.53
CA LYS A 10 24.21 4.24 7.07
C LYS A 10 23.28 3.08 7.43
N MET A 11 23.16 2.10 6.54
CA MET A 11 22.32 0.92 6.78
C MET A 11 22.85 0.10 7.98
N SER A 12 24.17 -0.12 8.05
CA SER A 12 24.79 -0.82 9.19
C SER A 12 24.61 -0.07 10.51
N GLU A 13 24.63 1.26 10.50
CA GLU A 13 24.37 2.08 11.68
C GLU A 13 22.90 2.01 12.12
N GLN A 14 21.96 2.02 11.19
CA GLN A 14 20.54 1.83 11.47
C GLN A 14 20.25 0.42 12.02
N LEU A 15 20.81 -0.62 11.40
CA LEU A 15 20.72 -2.00 11.89
C LEU A 15 21.31 -2.14 13.29
N ARG A 16 22.43 -1.48 13.56
CA ARG A 16 23.04 -1.46 14.90
C ARG A 16 22.12 -0.82 15.92
N LYS A 17 21.48 0.32 15.61
CA LYS A 17 20.50 0.98 16.51
C LYS A 17 19.30 0.08 16.80
N VAL A 18 18.79 -0.63 15.80
CA VAL A 18 17.70 -1.59 15.98
C VAL A 18 18.15 -2.77 16.84
N ALA A 19 19.35 -3.32 16.59
CA ALA A 19 19.92 -4.40 17.38
C ALA A 19 20.19 -3.98 18.85
N GLU A 20 20.71 -2.77 19.08
CA GLU A 20 20.92 -2.22 20.42
C GLU A 20 19.60 -2.06 21.20
N LYS A 21 18.54 -1.54 20.56
CA LYS A 21 17.22 -1.44 21.18
C LYS A 21 16.59 -2.81 21.44
N GLY A 22 16.73 -3.75 20.49
CA GLY A 22 16.28 -5.13 20.66
C GLY A 22 16.98 -5.79 21.86
N LEU A 23 18.29 -5.64 21.95
CA LEU A 23 19.09 -6.18 23.05
C LEU A 23 18.72 -5.57 24.41
N GLN A 24 18.40 -4.26 24.46
CA GLN A 24 17.89 -3.62 25.67
C GLN A 24 16.56 -4.21 26.13
N LEU A 25 15.62 -4.43 25.20
CA LEU A 25 14.33 -5.06 25.49
C LEU A 25 14.51 -6.50 25.99
N ASP A 26 15.36 -7.29 25.32
CA ASP A 26 15.67 -8.67 25.71
C ASP A 26 16.34 -8.73 27.07
N MET A 27 17.23 -7.80 27.38
CA MET A 27 17.85 -7.70 28.71
C MET A 27 16.82 -7.41 29.81
N ILE A 28 15.93 -6.42 29.59
CA ILE A 28 14.87 -6.10 30.53
C ILE A 28 13.96 -7.32 30.77
N GLN A 29 13.58 -8.00 29.71
CA GLN A 29 12.74 -9.19 29.78
C GLN A 29 13.45 -10.34 30.50
N THR A 30 14.73 -10.52 30.23
CA THR A 30 15.55 -11.55 30.87
C THR A 30 15.73 -11.26 32.38
N TYR A 31 15.99 -10.00 32.75
CA TYR A 31 16.06 -9.61 34.17
C TYR A 31 14.72 -9.85 34.87
N PHE A 32 13.63 -9.42 34.28
CA PHE A 32 12.31 -9.62 34.86
C PHE A 32 11.98 -11.11 35.03
N SER A 33 12.25 -11.93 34.03
CA SER A 33 12.04 -13.38 34.07
C SER A 33 12.93 -14.05 35.14
N SER A 34 14.20 -13.64 35.24
CA SER A 34 15.14 -14.19 36.23
C SER A 34 14.73 -13.85 37.65
N ILE A 35 14.35 -12.59 37.91
CA ILE A 35 13.90 -12.15 39.24
C ILE A 35 12.61 -12.89 39.62
N SER A 36 11.66 -13.02 38.69
CA SER A 36 10.42 -13.75 38.90
C SER A 36 10.67 -15.22 39.23
N TRP A 37 11.59 -15.87 38.48
CA TRP A 37 11.96 -17.25 38.73
C TRP A 37 12.58 -17.44 40.13
N VAL A 38 13.51 -16.57 40.53
CA VAL A 38 14.12 -16.62 41.86
C VAL A 38 13.06 -16.40 42.94
N ALA A 39 12.17 -15.44 42.79
CA ALA A 39 11.08 -15.19 43.72
C ALA A 39 10.17 -16.41 43.91
N PHE A 40 9.83 -17.08 42.79
CA PHE A 40 9.05 -18.32 42.83
C PHE A 40 9.78 -19.44 43.54
N GLN A 41 11.10 -19.62 43.32
CA GLN A 41 11.89 -20.62 44.03
C GLN A 41 11.95 -20.37 45.53
N ILE A 42 12.16 -19.14 45.95
CA ILE A 42 12.13 -18.77 47.36
C ILE A 42 10.78 -19.09 48.00
N PHE A 43 9.68 -18.72 47.29
CA PHE A 43 8.35 -18.98 47.80
C PHE A 43 8.02 -20.48 47.86
N GLN A 44 8.52 -21.28 46.91
CA GLN A 44 8.39 -22.73 46.91
C GLN A 44 9.10 -23.39 48.10
N VAL A 45 10.30 -22.92 48.41
CA VAL A 45 11.05 -23.38 49.61
C VAL A 45 10.30 -22.99 50.89
N PHE A 46 9.74 -21.80 50.94
CA PHE A 46 8.91 -21.38 52.09
C PHE A 46 7.70 -22.28 52.29
N CYS A 47 6.97 -22.58 51.19
CA CYS A 47 5.81 -23.49 51.27
C CYS A 47 6.20 -24.91 51.69
N LEU A 48 7.35 -25.40 51.20
CA LEU A 48 7.87 -26.71 51.65
C LEU A 48 8.21 -26.69 53.15
N ALA A 49 8.89 -25.67 53.65
CA ALA A 49 9.20 -25.54 55.08
C ALA A 49 7.93 -25.43 55.93
N PHE A 50 6.93 -24.69 55.46
CA PHE A 50 5.65 -24.51 56.15
C PHE A 50 4.86 -25.85 56.21
N THR A 51 4.75 -26.56 55.13
CA THR A 51 4.06 -27.85 55.10
C THR A 51 4.78 -28.91 55.93
N ALA A 52 6.11 -28.93 55.90
CA ALA A 52 6.91 -29.80 56.78
C ALA A 52 6.69 -29.49 58.25
N TYR A 53 6.60 -28.21 58.63
CA TYR A 53 6.32 -27.77 59.99
C TYR A 53 4.93 -28.20 60.47
N ILE A 54 3.90 -28.12 59.62
CA ILE A 54 2.54 -28.57 59.93
C ILE A 54 2.48 -30.10 60.05
N ALA A 55 3.22 -30.83 59.21
CA ALA A 55 3.35 -32.29 59.32
C ALA A 55 4.06 -32.70 60.60
N TRP A 56 5.10 -32.01 60.99
CA TRP A 56 5.77 -32.25 62.27
C TRP A 56 4.86 -32.03 63.48
N LYS A 57 3.94 -31.09 63.42
CA LYS A 57 2.87 -30.91 64.42
C LYS A 57 1.79 -31.97 64.41
N GLY A 58 1.82 -32.89 63.47
CA GLY A 58 0.83 -33.98 63.34
C GLY A 58 -0.51 -33.54 62.77
N ILE A 59 -0.60 -32.35 62.17
CA ILE A 59 -1.86 -31.84 61.58
C ILE A 59 -2.10 -32.49 60.21
N ILE A 60 -1.05 -32.77 59.45
CA ILE A 60 -1.10 -33.44 58.14
C ILE A 60 -0.14 -34.62 58.13
N GLY A 61 -0.38 -35.60 57.23
CA GLY A 61 0.51 -36.72 57.02
C GLY A 61 1.77 -36.37 56.24
N VAL A 62 2.84 -37.12 56.43
CA VAL A 62 4.13 -36.89 55.73
C VAL A 62 3.94 -36.99 54.21
N GLY A 63 3.02 -37.87 53.72
CA GLY A 63 2.66 -38.00 52.32
C GLY A 63 1.97 -36.76 51.73
N ASP A 64 1.28 -35.99 52.57
CA ASP A 64 0.57 -34.79 52.16
C ASP A 64 1.51 -33.63 51.77
N ILE A 65 2.75 -33.65 52.26
CA ILE A 65 3.76 -32.64 51.91
C ILE A 65 3.99 -32.61 50.39
N THR A 66 4.13 -33.81 49.79
CA THR A 66 4.33 -33.92 48.33
C THR A 66 3.11 -33.49 47.54
N LEU A 67 1.89 -33.78 48.05
CA LEU A 67 0.63 -33.42 47.46
C LEU A 67 0.49 -31.88 47.44
N TYR A 68 0.69 -31.19 48.57
CA TYR A 68 0.64 -29.75 48.67
C TYR A 68 1.70 -29.05 47.81
N GLN A 69 2.92 -29.61 47.78
CA GLN A 69 3.97 -29.14 46.89
C GLN A 69 3.60 -29.18 45.43
N THR A 70 2.98 -30.28 44.99
CA THR A 70 2.48 -30.46 43.61
C THR A 70 1.41 -29.46 43.28
N TYR A 71 0.39 -29.29 44.13
CA TYR A 71 -0.66 -28.29 43.92
C TYR A 71 -0.11 -26.89 43.82
N PHE A 72 0.81 -26.55 44.73
CA PHE A 72 1.41 -25.24 44.74
C PHE A 72 2.23 -24.95 43.45
N SER A 73 3.06 -25.90 43.04
CA SER A 73 3.79 -25.79 41.77
C SER A 73 2.89 -25.68 40.57
N SER A 74 1.75 -26.40 40.56
CA SER A 74 0.77 -26.33 39.49
C SER A 74 0.11 -24.94 39.42
N ILE A 75 -0.28 -24.36 40.56
CA ILE A 75 -0.88 -23.01 40.60
C ILE A 75 0.11 -21.97 40.10
N VAL A 76 1.37 -22.03 40.58
CA VAL A 76 2.42 -21.11 40.15
C VAL A 76 2.68 -21.20 38.65
N ALA A 77 2.73 -22.43 38.08
CA ALA A 77 2.91 -22.65 36.65
C ALA A 77 1.75 -22.05 35.83
N GLN A 78 0.51 -22.17 36.31
CA GLN A 78 -0.65 -21.58 35.65
C GLN A 78 -0.64 -20.06 35.68
N ILE A 79 -0.26 -19.45 36.82
CA ILE A 79 -0.10 -17.99 36.92
C ILE A 79 1.00 -17.52 35.96
N ALA A 80 2.15 -18.20 35.93
CA ALA A 80 3.24 -17.87 35.02
C ALA A 80 2.80 -17.95 33.55
N SER A 81 2.01 -18.96 33.18
CA SER A 81 1.49 -19.08 31.80
C SER A 81 0.54 -17.93 31.42
N ILE A 82 -0.29 -17.46 32.36
CA ILE A 82 -1.18 -16.29 32.12
C ILE A 82 -0.33 -15.03 31.89
N VAL A 83 0.71 -14.81 32.68
CA VAL A 83 1.60 -13.65 32.51
C VAL A 83 2.30 -13.65 31.15
N THR A 84 2.68 -14.82 30.63
CA THR A 84 3.31 -14.93 29.30
C THR A 84 2.36 -14.62 28.14
N LEU A 85 1.03 -14.69 28.35
CA LEU A 85 0.05 -14.33 27.35
C LEU A 85 -0.12 -12.80 27.16
N LEU A 86 0.21 -11.99 28.18
CA LEU A 86 0.03 -10.54 28.10
C LEU A 86 0.72 -9.87 26.90
N PRO A 87 2.00 -10.16 26.59
CA PRO A 87 2.64 -9.60 25.40
C PRO A 87 2.00 -10.05 24.10
N ILE A 88 1.49 -11.29 24.04
CA ILE A 88 0.81 -11.83 22.86
C ILE A 88 -0.51 -11.10 22.62
N ILE A 89 -1.28 -10.87 23.69
CA ILE A 89 -2.53 -10.11 23.63
C ILE A 89 -2.26 -8.66 23.21
N ALA A 90 -1.25 -8.01 23.80
CA ALA A 90 -0.88 -6.64 23.44
C ALA A 90 -0.52 -6.50 21.96
N LYS A 91 0.30 -7.43 21.42
CA LYS A 91 0.64 -7.47 19.99
C LYS A 91 -0.58 -7.75 19.11
N GLY A 92 -1.48 -8.60 19.57
CA GLY A 92 -2.75 -8.87 18.88
C GLY A 92 -3.62 -7.62 18.79
N LEU A 93 -3.75 -6.86 19.86
CA LEU A 93 -4.50 -5.60 19.89
C LEU A 93 -3.91 -4.55 18.96
N GLU A 94 -2.58 -4.36 18.94
CA GLU A 94 -1.87 -3.47 18.01
C GLU A 94 -2.14 -3.86 16.55
N SER A 95 -2.16 -5.15 16.25
CA SER A 95 -2.49 -5.65 14.91
C SER A 95 -3.94 -5.35 14.52
N VAL A 96 -4.88 -5.49 15.45
CA VAL A 96 -6.30 -5.15 15.24
C VAL A 96 -6.48 -3.65 15.02
N GLU A 97 -5.78 -2.81 15.80
CA GLU A 97 -5.79 -1.36 15.63
C GLU A 97 -5.27 -0.95 14.26
N SER A 98 -4.12 -1.50 13.82
CA SER A 98 -3.57 -1.25 12.47
C SER A 98 -4.53 -1.67 11.34
N ILE A 99 -5.23 -2.78 11.49
CA ILE A 99 -6.26 -3.20 10.54
C ILE A 99 -7.46 -2.25 10.61
N GLY A 100 -7.85 -1.82 11.81
CA GLY A 100 -8.92 -0.87 12.03
C GLY A 100 -8.65 0.47 11.34
N ASP A 101 -7.42 0.99 11.46
CA ASP A 101 -6.99 2.23 10.80
C ASP A 101 -7.16 2.17 9.28
N VAL A 102 -6.84 1.02 8.67
CA VAL A 102 -7.04 0.81 7.23
C VAL A 102 -8.51 0.70 6.87
N LEU A 103 -9.29 -0.07 7.62
CA LEU A 103 -10.72 -0.30 7.33
C LEU A 103 -11.59 0.94 7.62
N CYS A 104 -11.19 1.75 8.59
CA CYS A 104 -11.90 2.98 8.99
C CYS A 104 -11.32 4.24 8.32
N ALA A 105 -10.37 4.10 7.39
CA ALA A 105 -9.81 5.23 6.67
C ALA A 105 -10.92 6.00 5.93
N ASN A 106 -11.03 7.31 6.19
CA ASN A 106 -12.07 8.16 5.62
C ASN A 106 -11.84 8.52 4.14
N ASP A 107 -10.71 8.11 3.56
CA ASP A 107 -10.30 8.35 2.18
C ASP A 107 -10.58 7.15 1.25
N ILE A 108 -11.31 6.14 1.75
CA ILE A 108 -11.80 5.04 0.91
C ILE A 108 -12.87 5.58 -0.04
N GLU A 109 -12.68 5.30 -1.34
CA GLU A 109 -13.62 5.67 -2.37
C GLU A 109 -14.93 4.87 -2.23
N ASP A 110 -16.02 5.53 -1.82
CA ASP A 110 -17.35 4.91 -1.75
C ASP A 110 -18.10 5.12 -3.07
N ASN A 111 -18.28 4.04 -3.82
CA ASN A 111 -19.05 4.02 -5.08
C ASN A 111 -20.44 3.38 -4.94
N LEU A 112 -20.81 2.85 -3.75
CA LEU A 112 -21.98 1.97 -3.58
C LEU A 112 -23.33 2.62 -3.93
N ARG A 113 -23.45 3.95 -3.85
CA ARG A 113 -24.69 4.68 -4.13
C ARG A 113 -24.54 5.71 -5.26
N LYS A 114 -23.40 5.73 -5.95
CA LYS A 114 -23.12 6.72 -6.98
C LYS A 114 -23.65 6.32 -8.35
N LYS A 115 -23.89 7.32 -9.18
CA LYS A 115 -24.42 7.13 -10.54
C LYS A 115 -23.37 6.49 -11.44
N LYS A 116 -23.65 5.33 -12.03
CA LYS A 116 -22.78 4.70 -13.04
C LYS A 116 -22.85 5.44 -14.36
N ILE A 117 -21.70 5.65 -14.99
CA ILE A 117 -21.62 6.15 -16.37
C ILE A 117 -21.54 4.96 -17.31
N VAL A 118 -22.52 4.84 -18.21
CA VAL A 118 -22.56 3.78 -19.21
C VAL A 118 -21.97 4.26 -20.54
N ASP A 119 -22.27 5.49 -20.94
CA ASP A 119 -21.85 6.08 -22.22
C ASP A 119 -21.22 7.45 -21.97
N LEU A 120 -19.91 7.47 -21.82
CA LEU A 120 -19.10 8.67 -21.64
C LEU A 120 -18.88 9.34 -23.00
N LYS A 121 -19.22 10.62 -23.13
CA LYS A 121 -18.95 11.43 -24.35
C LYS A 121 -17.58 12.08 -24.32
N GLY A 122 -17.05 12.37 -23.12
CA GLY A 122 -15.69 12.86 -22.90
C GLY A 122 -15.58 14.37 -22.70
N GLY A 123 -16.68 15.07 -22.41
CA GLY A 123 -16.63 16.49 -22.02
C GLY A 123 -16.18 16.66 -20.58
N ILE A 124 -15.21 17.59 -20.31
CA ILE A 124 -14.74 17.92 -18.97
C ILE A 124 -14.88 19.40 -18.73
N THR A 125 -15.39 19.80 -17.57
CA THR A 125 -15.53 21.21 -17.18
C THR A 125 -15.03 21.41 -15.78
N PHE A 126 -14.11 22.35 -15.58
CA PHE A 126 -13.68 22.85 -14.27
C PHE A 126 -14.45 24.14 -13.99
N GLN A 127 -15.14 24.21 -12.86
CA GLN A 127 -15.91 25.37 -12.42
C GLN A 127 -15.38 25.84 -11.08
N ASP A 128 -14.67 26.97 -11.10
CA ASP A 128 -14.14 27.65 -9.93
C ASP A 128 -13.31 26.76 -9.00
N VAL A 129 -12.53 25.84 -9.59
CA VAL A 129 -11.80 24.79 -8.88
C VAL A 129 -10.58 25.35 -8.17
N SER A 130 -10.50 25.13 -6.84
CA SER A 130 -9.30 25.37 -6.04
C SER A 130 -8.88 24.11 -5.31
N PHE A 131 -7.57 23.92 -5.16
CA PHE A 131 -7.01 22.72 -4.52
C PHE A 131 -5.67 23.01 -3.84
N THR A 132 -5.51 22.47 -2.61
CA THR A 132 -4.31 22.53 -1.79
C THR A 132 -3.94 21.11 -1.31
N TYR A 133 -2.68 20.72 -1.41
CA TYR A 133 -2.24 19.44 -0.81
C TYR A 133 -2.20 19.51 0.71
N LYS A 134 -2.52 18.41 1.37
CA LYS A 134 -2.44 18.35 2.85
C LYS A 134 -1.01 18.66 3.31
N GLY A 135 -0.88 19.68 4.15
CA GLY A 135 0.40 20.17 4.67
C GLY A 135 0.97 21.39 3.97
N ASP A 136 0.40 21.82 2.84
CA ASP A 136 0.79 23.04 2.15
C ASP A 136 -0.05 24.23 2.63
N GLU A 137 0.58 25.40 2.76
CA GLU A 137 -0.12 26.64 3.14
C GLU A 137 -0.74 27.35 1.93
N LYS A 138 -0.27 27.04 0.71
CA LYS A 138 -0.69 27.73 -0.51
C LYS A 138 -1.43 26.81 -1.45
N PRO A 139 -2.54 27.28 -2.07
CA PRO A 139 -3.24 26.51 -3.07
C PRO A 139 -2.36 26.29 -4.31
N VAL A 140 -2.36 25.04 -4.81
CA VAL A 140 -1.72 24.68 -6.08
C VAL A 140 -2.58 25.12 -7.27
N LEU A 141 -3.90 25.06 -7.10
CA LEU A 141 -4.87 25.59 -8.06
C LEU A 141 -5.78 26.58 -7.36
N SER A 142 -6.05 27.73 -8.01
CA SER A 142 -6.88 28.80 -7.46
C SER A 142 -7.87 29.28 -8.52
N HIS A 143 -9.16 29.08 -8.26
CA HIS A 143 -10.28 29.56 -9.10
C HIS A 143 -10.14 29.16 -10.59
N VAL A 144 -9.75 27.90 -10.86
CA VAL A 144 -9.51 27.41 -12.22
C VAL A 144 -10.84 27.17 -12.94
N ASN A 145 -10.97 27.78 -14.12
CA ASN A 145 -12.16 27.68 -14.96
C ASN A 145 -11.76 27.36 -16.40
N PHE A 146 -12.22 26.21 -16.91
CA PHE A 146 -12.12 25.88 -18.34
C PHE A 146 -13.12 24.77 -18.70
N LYS A 147 -13.33 24.60 -20.00
CA LYS A 147 -14.21 23.55 -20.53
C LYS A 147 -13.55 22.89 -21.74
N ILE A 148 -13.57 21.58 -21.77
CA ILE A 148 -13.10 20.73 -22.87
C ILE A 148 -14.33 20.06 -23.48
N GLN A 149 -14.50 20.17 -24.79
CA GLN A 149 -15.58 19.54 -25.52
C GLN A 149 -15.24 18.08 -25.86
N PRO A 150 -16.23 17.19 -26.03
CA PRO A 150 -16.00 15.85 -26.59
C PRO A 150 -15.21 15.91 -27.91
N GLY A 151 -14.16 15.11 -28.04
CA GLY A 151 -13.30 15.06 -29.22
C GLY A 151 -12.26 16.19 -29.32
N GLU A 152 -12.23 17.11 -28.37
CA GLU A 152 -11.23 18.17 -28.32
C GLU A 152 -9.90 17.66 -27.73
N THR A 153 -8.79 18.15 -28.27
CA THR A 153 -7.44 17.92 -27.70
C THR A 153 -6.95 19.21 -27.04
N VAL A 154 -6.64 19.13 -25.76
CA VAL A 154 -6.17 20.27 -24.97
C VAL A 154 -4.80 19.94 -24.38
N ALA A 155 -3.85 20.88 -24.46
CA ALA A 155 -2.54 20.77 -23.85
C ALA A 155 -2.37 21.81 -22.73
N PHE A 156 -1.93 21.34 -21.57
CA PHE A 156 -1.56 22.20 -20.46
C PHE A 156 -0.06 22.45 -20.50
N ALA A 157 0.35 23.71 -20.75
CA ALA A 157 1.74 24.12 -20.78
C ALA A 157 2.09 24.99 -19.57
N GLY A 158 3.28 24.81 -19.03
CA GLY A 158 3.75 25.59 -17.87
C GLY A 158 4.99 24.95 -17.23
N GLY A 159 5.65 25.71 -16.36
CA GLY A 159 6.82 25.25 -15.62
C GLY A 159 6.52 24.07 -14.66
N SER A 160 7.58 23.48 -14.09
CA SER A 160 7.42 22.48 -13.04
C SER A 160 6.70 23.09 -11.83
N GLY A 161 5.78 22.36 -11.23
CA GLY A 161 4.99 22.83 -10.08
C GLY A 161 3.81 23.75 -10.44
N SER A 162 3.51 24.01 -11.72
CA SER A 162 2.37 24.86 -12.13
C SER A 162 0.99 24.20 -11.99
N GLY A 163 0.89 22.99 -11.42
CA GLY A 163 -0.38 22.31 -11.17
C GLY A 163 -0.90 21.44 -12.31
N LYS A 164 -0.13 21.19 -13.39
CA LYS A 164 -0.57 20.35 -14.54
C LYS A 164 -1.01 18.98 -14.10
N THR A 165 -0.16 18.24 -13.41
CA THR A 165 -0.47 16.89 -12.89
C THR A 165 -1.63 16.93 -11.88
N THR A 166 -1.77 18.01 -11.11
CA THR A 166 -2.90 18.20 -10.20
C THR A 166 -4.23 18.33 -10.96
N ILE A 167 -4.27 19.07 -12.07
CA ILE A 167 -5.45 19.16 -12.95
C ILE A 167 -5.79 17.77 -13.49
N LEU A 168 -4.81 17.00 -13.97
CA LEU A 168 -5.02 15.65 -14.47
C LEU A 168 -5.57 14.72 -13.37
N ASN A 169 -5.01 14.77 -12.17
CA ASN A 169 -5.47 13.96 -11.03
C ASN A 169 -6.90 14.33 -10.58
N LEU A 170 -7.27 15.60 -10.62
CA LEU A 170 -8.64 16.03 -10.38
C LEU A 170 -9.59 15.54 -11.49
N ALA A 171 -9.17 15.60 -12.75
CA ALA A 171 -9.96 15.09 -13.88
C ALA A 171 -10.16 13.57 -13.85
N ILE A 172 -9.17 12.79 -13.35
CA ILE A 172 -9.27 11.33 -13.16
C ILE A 172 -10.12 10.99 -11.92
N GLY A 173 -10.30 11.94 -10.99
CA GLY A 173 -10.96 11.71 -9.72
C GLY A 173 -10.07 11.04 -8.67
N PHE A 174 -8.74 11.14 -8.79
CA PHE A 174 -7.79 10.74 -7.73
C PHE A 174 -7.72 11.78 -6.61
N LEU A 175 -8.00 13.03 -6.95
CA LEU A 175 -8.09 14.13 -6.00
C LEU A 175 -9.50 14.71 -6.04
N LYS A 176 -9.91 15.29 -4.90
CA LYS A 176 -11.16 16.03 -4.76
C LYS A 176 -10.83 17.51 -4.58
N ALA A 177 -11.52 18.39 -5.29
CA ALA A 177 -11.36 19.84 -5.15
C ALA A 177 -11.76 20.29 -3.73
N ASP A 178 -11.05 21.29 -3.19
CA ASP A 178 -11.40 21.95 -1.92
C ASP A 178 -12.61 22.86 -2.09
N SER A 179 -12.68 23.54 -3.25
CA SER A 179 -13.83 24.35 -3.67
C SER A 179 -14.04 24.29 -5.16
N GLY A 180 -15.26 24.62 -5.60
CA GLY A 180 -15.68 24.44 -6.99
C GLY A 180 -16.01 22.98 -7.29
N GLN A 181 -16.14 22.65 -8.58
CA GLN A 181 -16.48 21.30 -9.01
C GLN A 181 -15.89 20.95 -10.37
N VAL A 182 -15.60 19.66 -10.54
CA VAL A 182 -15.20 19.06 -11.82
C VAL A 182 -16.39 18.31 -12.39
N LEU A 183 -16.85 18.72 -13.55
CA LEU A 183 -17.99 18.08 -14.23
C LEU A 183 -17.48 17.22 -15.38
N VAL A 184 -18.06 16.02 -15.49
CA VAL A 184 -17.88 15.10 -16.63
C VAL A 184 -19.22 14.93 -17.33
N ASP A 185 -19.30 15.33 -18.60
CA ASP A 185 -20.54 15.38 -19.38
C ASP A 185 -21.69 16.07 -18.62
N GLY A 186 -21.37 17.14 -17.84
CA GLY A 186 -22.33 17.92 -17.07
C GLY A 186 -22.74 17.33 -15.73
N ASN A 187 -22.19 16.18 -15.30
CA ASN A 187 -22.41 15.61 -13.97
C ASN A 187 -21.20 15.83 -13.09
N ASP A 188 -21.40 16.13 -11.81
CA ASP A 188 -20.30 16.26 -10.87
C ASP A 188 -19.54 14.91 -10.75
N LEU A 189 -18.23 14.96 -10.96
CA LEU A 189 -17.38 13.77 -10.91
C LEU A 189 -17.45 13.05 -9.56
N MET A 190 -17.65 13.80 -8.45
CA MET A 190 -17.72 13.22 -7.12
C MET A 190 -19.04 12.50 -6.84
N GLU A 191 -20.09 12.77 -7.62
CA GLU A 191 -21.39 12.07 -7.56
C GLU A 191 -21.43 10.82 -8.45
N LEU A 192 -20.40 10.61 -9.28
CA LEU A 192 -20.31 9.49 -10.19
C LEU A 192 -19.61 8.29 -9.56
N ASP A 193 -19.97 7.10 -9.98
CA ASP A 193 -19.19 5.88 -9.72
C ASP A 193 -17.87 5.97 -10.50
N LEU A 194 -16.81 6.34 -9.77
CA LEU A 194 -15.47 6.55 -10.34
C LEU A 194 -14.89 5.27 -10.97
N HIS A 195 -15.31 4.09 -10.51
CA HIS A 195 -14.90 2.83 -11.15
C HIS A 195 -15.47 2.72 -12.58
N SER A 196 -16.75 3.01 -12.77
CA SER A 196 -17.40 3.01 -14.10
C SER A 196 -16.85 4.12 -15.00
N TYR A 197 -16.48 5.26 -14.45
CA TYR A 197 -15.82 6.36 -15.15
C TYR A 197 -14.40 5.97 -15.61
N ARG A 198 -13.56 5.49 -14.69
CA ARG A 198 -12.16 5.13 -14.99
C ARG A 198 -12.04 3.94 -15.95
N LYS A 199 -13.07 3.09 -16.09
CA LYS A 199 -13.10 2.06 -17.11
C LYS A 199 -13.12 2.62 -18.53
N GLN A 200 -13.62 3.84 -18.72
CA GLN A 200 -13.78 4.49 -20.02
C GLN A 200 -12.70 5.53 -20.31
N ILE A 201 -11.74 5.69 -19.42
CA ILE A 201 -10.58 6.57 -19.62
C ILE A 201 -9.29 5.76 -19.63
N ALA A 202 -8.26 6.30 -20.25
CA ALA A 202 -6.91 5.77 -20.17
C ALA A 202 -5.93 6.89 -19.82
N VAL A 203 -4.94 6.52 -19.00
CA VAL A 203 -3.88 7.44 -18.54
C VAL A 203 -2.54 6.85 -18.92
N VAL A 204 -1.71 7.66 -19.59
CA VAL A 204 -0.29 7.37 -19.81
C VAL A 204 0.49 8.24 -18.80
N PRO A 205 1.04 7.65 -17.74
CA PRO A 205 1.75 8.41 -16.72
C PRO A 205 3.15 8.82 -17.22
N GLN A 206 3.73 9.85 -16.61
CA GLN A 206 5.10 10.31 -16.85
C GLN A 206 6.13 9.17 -16.71
N GLN A 207 6.00 8.36 -15.67
CA GLN A 207 6.80 7.16 -15.50
C GLN A 207 5.98 5.91 -15.85
N SER A 208 6.37 5.27 -16.94
CA SER A 208 5.71 4.04 -17.39
C SER A 208 5.99 2.88 -16.46
N ILE A 209 4.95 2.30 -15.89
CA ILE A 209 5.03 1.12 -15.03
C ILE A 209 4.83 -0.12 -15.89
N LEU A 210 5.84 -0.99 -15.92
CA LEU A 210 5.79 -2.31 -16.55
C LEU A 210 5.90 -3.39 -15.48
N PHE A 211 5.23 -4.49 -15.73
CA PHE A 211 5.21 -5.65 -14.85
C PHE A 211 6.12 -6.75 -15.40
N THR A 212 6.66 -7.56 -14.53
CA THR A 212 7.37 -8.78 -14.93
C THR A 212 6.42 -9.70 -15.68
N GLY A 213 6.79 -10.10 -16.88
CA GLY A 213 5.97 -10.89 -17.80
C GLY A 213 6.35 -10.63 -19.24
N THR A 214 5.63 -11.20 -20.20
CA THR A 214 5.91 -10.99 -21.63
C THR A 214 5.53 -9.57 -22.08
N LEU A 215 6.07 -9.12 -23.21
CA LEU A 215 5.66 -7.87 -23.84
C LEU A 215 4.16 -7.88 -24.17
N ARG A 216 3.65 -9.02 -24.65
CA ARG A 216 2.23 -9.27 -24.92
C ARG A 216 1.40 -9.00 -23.66
N GLU A 217 1.72 -9.65 -22.55
CA GLU A 217 1.01 -9.49 -21.27
C GLU A 217 1.05 -8.04 -20.79
N ASN A 218 2.16 -7.36 -20.96
CA ASN A 218 2.27 -5.94 -20.62
C ASN A 218 1.37 -5.04 -21.46
N ILE A 219 1.25 -5.28 -22.78
CA ILE A 219 0.36 -4.48 -23.66
C ILE A 219 -1.11 -4.79 -23.35
N THR A 220 -1.45 -6.09 -23.15
CA THR A 220 -2.85 -6.52 -22.94
C THR A 220 -3.31 -6.38 -21.48
N TYR A 221 -2.45 -5.89 -20.59
CA TYR A 221 -2.75 -5.79 -19.17
C TYR A 221 -4.06 -5.07 -18.87
N GLY A 222 -4.95 -5.76 -18.14
CA GLY A 222 -6.27 -5.24 -17.76
C GLY A 222 -7.31 -5.26 -18.90
N SER A 223 -7.04 -5.97 -19.99
CA SER A 223 -7.97 -6.16 -21.10
C SER A 223 -8.32 -7.64 -21.25
N GLU A 224 -9.60 -7.94 -21.48
CA GLU A 224 -10.10 -9.29 -21.69
C GLU A 224 -10.30 -9.57 -23.19
N SER A 225 -9.95 -10.77 -23.65
CA SER A 225 -10.28 -11.29 -24.99
C SER A 225 -9.85 -10.40 -26.16
N ILE A 226 -8.54 -10.09 -26.24
CA ILE A 226 -7.96 -9.28 -27.32
C ILE A 226 -7.64 -10.16 -28.54
N SER A 227 -8.11 -9.78 -29.74
CA SER A 227 -7.71 -10.44 -30.99
C SER A 227 -6.29 -10.02 -31.41
N GLU A 228 -5.60 -10.90 -32.15
CA GLU A 228 -4.26 -10.58 -32.70
C GLU A 228 -4.31 -9.33 -33.60
N GLU A 229 -5.38 -9.14 -34.35
CA GLU A 229 -5.55 -7.97 -35.17
C GLU A 229 -5.61 -6.68 -34.37
N GLN A 230 -6.39 -6.68 -33.28
CA GLN A 230 -6.47 -5.54 -32.36
C GLN A 230 -5.11 -5.23 -31.72
N LEU A 231 -4.38 -6.27 -31.29
CA LEU A 231 -3.05 -6.12 -30.69
C LEU A 231 -2.07 -5.49 -31.68
N TRP A 232 -2.02 -5.98 -32.91
CA TRP A 232 -1.13 -5.43 -33.94
C TRP A 232 -1.52 -4.01 -34.36
N ASN A 233 -2.81 -3.68 -34.36
CA ASN A 233 -3.28 -2.31 -34.64
C ASN A 233 -2.75 -1.31 -33.62
N VAL A 234 -2.80 -1.63 -32.31
CA VAL A 234 -2.27 -0.72 -31.28
C VAL A 234 -0.74 -0.69 -31.26
N ILE A 235 -0.06 -1.80 -31.59
CA ILE A 235 1.40 -1.85 -31.73
C ILE A 235 1.85 -0.88 -32.83
N ARG A 236 1.18 -0.88 -33.98
CA ARG A 236 1.46 0.06 -35.08
C ARG A 236 1.14 1.50 -34.68
N ALA A 237 -0.03 1.73 -34.07
CA ALA A 237 -0.42 3.06 -33.62
C ALA A 237 0.53 3.67 -32.60
N ALA A 238 1.15 2.83 -31.75
CA ALA A 238 2.14 3.25 -30.75
C ALA A 238 3.59 3.26 -31.27
N ASN A 239 3.83 3.02 -32.57
CA ASN A 239 5.16 2.89 -33.17
C ASN A 239 6.06 1.86 -32.45
N LEU A 240 5.49 0.71 -32.08
CA LEU A 240 6.20 -0.38 -31.42
C LEU A 240 6.66 -1.49 -32.37
N GLU A 241 6.23 -1.49 -33.63
CA GLU A 241 6.46 -2.58 -34.59
C GLU A 241 7.95 -2.91 -34.74
N GLU A 242 8.78 -1.90 -34.95
CA GLU A 242 10.24 -2.09 -35.05
C GLU A 242 10.86 -2.61 -33.74
N VAL A 243 10.29 -2.23 -32.58
CA VAL A 243 10.76 -2.70 -31.28
C VAL A 243 10.46 -4.19 -31.13
N VAL A 244 9.24 -4.60 -31.45
CA VAL A 244 8.84 -6.02 -31.42
C VAL A 244 9.73 -6.86 -32.35
N GLN A 245 10.00 -6.38 -33.57
CA GLN A 245 10.84 -7.09 -34.54
C GLN A 245 12.30 -7.23 -34.12
N LYS A 246 12.83 -6.29 -33.31
CA LYS A 246 14.22 -6.31 -32.81
C LYS A 246 14.40 -7.15 -31.56
N LEU A 247 13.32 -7.49 -30.88
CA LEU A 247 13.35 -8.32 -29.67
C LEU A 247 13.51 -9.82 -30.05
N PRO A 248 14.29 -10.60 -29.29
CA PRO A 248 14.63 -11.97 -29.63
C PRO A 248 13.42 -12.88 -29.83
N ASP A 249 12.40 -12.75 -28.96
CA ASP A 249 11.18 -13.55 -28.98
C ASP A 249 9.95 -12.70 -29.34
N GLY A 250 10.15 -11.53 -29.97
CA GLY A 250 9.08 -10.64 -30.39
C GLY A 250 8.14 -10.26 -29.22
N LEU A 251 6.84 -10.56 -29.35
CA LEU A 251 5.82 -10.28 -28.32
C LEU A 251 5.96 -11.17 -27.08
N ASP A 252 6.61 -12.31 -27.20
CA ASP A 252 6.81 -13.24 -26.08
C ASP A 252 8.11 -12.97 -25.31
N THR A 253 8.85 -11.93 -25.70
CA THR A 253 10.05 -11.47 -24.96
C THR A 253 9.69 -11.09 -23.54
N MET A 254 10.42 -11.65 -22.57
CA MET A 254 10.26 -11.36 -21.16
C MET A 254 10.73 -9.94 -20.82
N ILE A 255 9.86 -9.19 -20.17
CA ILE A 255 10.13 -7.89 -19.58
C ILE A 255 10.49 -8.11 -18.11
N THR A 256 11.63 -7.56 -17.71
CA THR A 256 12.08 -7.61 -16.31
C THR A 256 11.31 -6.62 -15.44
N GLU A 257 11.51 -6.69 -14.14
CA GLU A 257 10.91 -5.77 -13.18
C GLU A 257 11.18 -4.31 -13.60
N HIS A 258 10.15 -3.49 -13.62
CA HIS A 258 10.18 -2.10 -14.13
C HIS A 258 10.66 -1.90 -15.58
N GLY A 259 10.82 -2.98 -16.36
CA GLY A 259 11.25 -2.90 -17.75
C GLY A 259 12.69 -2.39 -17.92
N GLU A 260 13.61 -2.77 -17.03
CA GLU A 260 15.01 -2.33 -17.06
C GLU A 260 15.75 -2.74 -18.36
N ASN A 261 15.27 -3.80 -19.00
CA ASN A 261 15.79 -4.27 -20.29
C ASN A 261 15.30 -3.45 -21.50
N LEU A 262 14.50 -2.39 -21.27
CA LEU A 262 13.96 -1.51 -22.30
C LEU A 262 14.41 -0.06 -22.11
N SER A 263 14.54 0.68 -23.21
CA SER A 263 14.77 2.13 -23.14
C SER A 263 13.54 2.87 -22.61
N GLY A 264 13.72 4.09 -22.08
CA GLY A 264 12.61 4.93 -21.57
C GLY A 264 11.53 5.15 -22.63
N GLY A 265 11.91 5.44 -23.87
CA GLY A 265 10.96 5.63 -24.97
C GLY A 265 10.25 4.33 -25.39
N GLN A 266 10.88 3.16 -25.23
CA GLN A 266 10.20 1.87 -25.46
C GLN A 266 9.16 1.61 -24.38
N ARG A 267 9.50 1.83 -23.11
CA ARG A 267 8.54 1.70 -21.99
C ARG A 267 7.34 2.62 -22.19
N GLN A 268 7.57 3.87 -22.57
CA GLN A 268 6.50 4.84 -22.80
C GLN A 268 5.57 4.40 -23.94
N ARG A 269 6.12 3.93 -25.07
CA ARG A 269 5.32 3.41 -26.19
C ARG A 269 4.48 2.19 -25.81
N ILE A 270 4.99 1.31 -24.95
CA ILE A 270 4.21 0.18 -24.40
C ILE A 270 3.01 0.70 -23.57
N SER A 271 3.23 1.72 -22.74
CA SER A 271 2.14 2.34 -21.98
C SER A 271 1.09 3.01 -22.89
N ILE A 272 1.53 3.63 -23.98
CA ILE A 272 0.63 4.20 -24.99
C ILE A 272 -0.18 3.08 -25.69
N ALA A 273 0.48 1.98 -26.10
CA ALA A 273 -0.22 0.83 -26.71
C ALA A 273 -1.28 0.24 -25.76
N ARG A 274 -0.93 0.10 -24.47
CA ARG A 274 -1.86 -0.33 -23.41
C ARG A 274 -3.06 0.62 -23.28
N ALA A 275 -2.81 1.92 -23.35
CA ALA A 275 -3.87 2.93 -23.29
C ALA A 275 -4.80 2.86 -24.51
N PHE A 276 -4.24 2.71 -25.72
CA PHE A 276 -5.02 2.60 -26.96
C PHE A 276 -5.86 1.33 -27.02
N LEU A 277 -5.32 0.21 -26.50
CA LEU A 277 -6.04 -1.07 -26.49
C LEU A 277 -7.36 -1.01 -25.72
N ARG A 278 -7.44 -0.17 -24.70
CA ARG A 278 -8.65 0.05 -23.91
C ARG A 278 -9.73 0.84 -24.65
N ASN A 279 -9.42 1.40 -25.83
CA ASN A 279 -10.32 2.24 -26.63
C ASN A 279 -11.04 3.30 -25.79
N PRO A 280 -10.30 4.16 -25.08
CA PRO A 280 -10.86 5.09 -24.09
C PRO A 280 -11.65 6.22 -24.76
N LYS A 281 -12.65 6.74 -24.05
CA LYS A 281 -13.36 7.97 -24.45
C LYS A 281 -12.58 9.25 -24.09
N ILE A 282 -11.75 9.18 -23.05
CA ILE A 282 -10.82 10.23 -22.67
C ILE A 282 -9.43 9.62 -22.54
N LEU A 283 -8.47 10.22 -23.24
CA LEU A 283 -7.06 9.86 -23.12
C LEU A 283 -6.31 10.99 -22.43
N ILE A 284 -5.63 10.66 -21.33
CA ILE A 284 -4.82 11.59 -20.54
C ILE A 284 -3.35 11.21 -20.70
N LEU A 285 -2.52 12.18 -21.10
CA LEU A 285 -1.09 12.00 -21.27
C LEU A 285 -0.37 12.95 -20.32
N ASP A 286 0.43 12.41 -19.40
CA ASP A 286 1.23 13.18 -18.45
C ASP A 286 2.70 13.13 -18.87
N GLU A 287 3.19 14.20 -19.53
CA GLU A 287 4.56 14.31 -20.10
C GLU A 287 4.95 13.11 -21.01
N ALA A 288 3.98 12.59 -21.79
CA ALA A 288 4.14 11.42 -22.65
C ALA A 288 4.78 11.74 -24.01
#